data_01924fdb1db00725ee137fe056be6cad
#
_entry.id   01924fdb1db00725ee137fe056be6cad
#
_cell.length_a   1.000
_cell.length_b   1.000
_cell.length_c   1.000
_cell.angle_alpha   90.00
_cell.angle_beta   90.00
_cell.angle_gamma   90.00
#
_symmetry.space_group_name_H-M   'P 1'
#
loop_
_entity.id
_entity.type
_entity.pdbx_description
1 polymer ?
#
loop_
_entity_poly.entity_id
_entity_poly.type
_entity_poly.pdbx_seq_one_letter_code
_entity_poly.pdbx_strand_id
1 'polypeptide(L)'
;MRIAILAARQGGGWHTDELCRALAARGHEGRVLPYEGLVSRFGGTGPPFAAAGEDLASCSAVLARIIPAGSLEQIIVRVDALHAIEERGMPVINSPRAIERTVDKLWTTALLAHAGLPVPETVVCEHPDEAMAAFRMLRDVIVKPLFGSMGLGMVRVSTEEMAFRVFRTLETLRSVYYLQRAIDHDGCDVRVFVVGGRVIGAIERSAPGWKTNLARGGRARAVTLPAAHVESALTAAKAVGADYAGVDLLPARDGTVYVVEVNGIPGWRGLQEATSSDVAGAIVEHLLGRMTPR
;
A
#
# COMPACT_ATOMS: atom_id res chain seq x y z
N MET A 1 7.51 -8.83 -25.19
CA MET A 1 8.34 -7.95 -24.36
C MET A 1 8.68 -8.69 -23.08
N ARG A 2 9.77 -8.30 -22.41
CA ARG A 2 10.17 -8.82 -21.10
C ARG A 2 9.87 -7.76 -20.04
N ILE A 3 9.24 -8.16 -18.94
CA ILE A 3 8.86 -7.28 -17.82
C ILE A 3 9.56 -7.79 -16.56
N ALA A 4 10.34 -6.93 -15.91
CA ALA A 4 10.94 -7.24 -14.61
C ALA A 4 9.89 -7.14 -13.51
N ILE A 5 9.77 -8.16 -12.67
CA ILE A 5 8.92 -8.14 -11.47
C ILE A 5 9.86 -8.16 -10.27
N LEU A 6 10.08 -6.99 -9.66
CA LEU A 6 10.93 -6.89 -8.47
C LEU A 6 10.16 -7.33 -7.24
N ALA A 7 10.68 -8.34 -6.54
CA ALA A 7 10.08 -8.95 -5.36
C ALA A 7 11.15 -9.33 -4.32
N ALA A 8 10.76 -9.81 -3.14
CA ALA A 8 11.71 -10.31 -2.16
C ALA A 8 12.39 -11.63 -2.63
N ARG A 9 13.63 -11.87 -2.18
CA ARG A 9 14.46 -13.01 -2.59
C ARG A 9 13.85 -14.38 -2.34
N GLN A 10 12.99 -14.53 -1.35
CA GLN A 10 12.35 -15.80 -1.00
C GLN A 10 11.23 -16.25 -1.95
N GLY A 11 11.20 -15.69 -3.15
CA GLY A 11 10.26 -16.05 -4.20
C GLY A 11 9.07 -15.11 -4.27
N GLY A 12 8.56 -14.94 -5.47
CA GLY A 12 7.46 -14.05 -5.74
C GLY A 12 6.15 -14.44 -5.07
N GLY A 13 5.94 -15.69 -4.76
CA GLY A 13 4.68 -16.23 -4.22
C GLY A 13 3.51 -16.04 -5.19
N TRP A 14 2.34 -16.42 -4.75
CA TRP A 14 1.11 -16.47 -5.55
C TRP A 14 0.85 -15.20 -6.41
N HIS A 15 1.09 -14.00 -5.88
CA HIS A 15 0.83 -12.75 -6.62
C HIS A 15 1.77 -12.54 -7.81
N THR A 16 3.04 -12.92 -7.68
CA THR A 16 4.01 -12.84 -8.79
C THR A 16 3.75 -13.92 -9.82
N ASP A 17 3.33 -15.11 -9.38
CA ASP A 17 2.95 -16.20 -10.29
C ASP A 17 1.73 -15.79 -11.13
N GLU A 18 0.73 -15.14 -10.52
CA GLU A 18 -0.42 -14.60 -11.24
C GLU A 18 -0.03 -13.49 -12.24
N LEU A 19 0.92 -12.61 -11.88
CA LEU A 19 1.44 -11.61 -12.82
C LEU A 19 2.18 -12.26 -13.99
N CYS A 20 3.02 -13.26 -13.73
CA CYS A 20 3.71 -14.01 -14.78
C CYS A 20 2.70 -14.74 -15.69
N ARG A 21 1.66 -15.36 -15.11
CA ARG A 21 0.56 -15.98 -15.86
C ARG A 21 -0.15 -14.97 -16.76
N ALA A 22 -0.49 -13.79 -16.22
CA ALA A 22 -1.19 -12.75 -16.95
C ALA A 22 -0.34 -12.14 -18.09
N LEU A 23 0.98 -12.03 -17.89
CA LEU A 23 1.92 -11.61 -18.93
C LEU A 23 2.03 -12.67 -20.03
N ALA A 24 2.22 -13.95 -19.66
CA ALA A 24 2.33 -15.06 -20.61
C ALA A 24 1.07 -15.20 -21.47
N ALA A 25 -0.12 -15.05 -20.89
CA ALA A 25 -1.40 -15.08 -21.62
C ALA A 25 -1.52 -13.97 -22.69
N ARG A 26 -0.68 -12.91 -22.59
CA ARG A 26 -0.62 -11.78 -23.53
C ARG A 26 0.64 -11.82 -24.42
N GLY A 27 1.38 -12.92 -24.43
CA GLY A 27 2.60 -13.09 -25.24
C GLY A 27 3.81 -12.33 -24.70
N HIS A 28 3.86 -12.06 -23.39
CA HIS A 28 4.97 -11.37 -22.73
C HIS A 28 5.63 -12.27 -21.68
N GLU A 29 6.90 -11.99 -21.38
CA GLU A 29 7.68 -12.72 -20.38
C GLU A 29 7.78 -11.91 -19.08
N GLY A 30 7.36 -12.50 -17.95
CA GLY A 30 7.61 -11.97 -16.61
C GLY A 30 8.89 -12.55 -16.02
N ARG A 31 9.84 -11.69 -15.62
CA ARG A 31 11.10 -12.07 -14.95
C ARG A 31 11.04 -11.64 -13.51
N VAL A 32 10.89 -12.59 -12.58
CA VAL A 32 10.91 -12.32 -11.15
C VAL A 32 12.35 -12.16 -10.68
N LEU A 33 12.70 -10.98 -10.18
CA LEU A 33 14.05 -10.62 -9.78
C LEU A 33 14.04 -10.09 -8.32
N PRO A 34 15.03 -10.47 -7.48
CA PRO A 34 15.06 -10.05 -6.10
C PRO A 34 15.55 -8.61 -5.93
N TYR A 35 14.87 -7.82 -5.08
CA TYR A 35 15.35 -6.51 -4.66
C TYR A 35 16.74 -6.56 -4.04
N GLU A 36 17.05 -7.60 -3.28
CA GLU A 36 18.34 -7.79 -2.61
C GLU A 36 19.48 -8.06 -3.61
N GLY A 37 19.12 -8.37 -4.86
CA GLY A 37 20.06 -8.54 -5.96
C GLY A 37 20.24 -7.30 -6.84
N LEU A 38 19.57 -6.16 -6.49
CA LEU A 38 19.71 -4.91 -7.23
C LEU A 38 21.14 -4.37 -7.14
N VAL A 39 21.67 -3.97 -8.27
CA VAL A 39 22.97 -3.31 -8.42
C VAL A 39 22.79 -2.09 -9.28
N SER A 40 23.15 -0.92 -8.76
CA SER A 40 23.19 0.35 -9.51
C SER A 40 24.64 0.70 -9.81
N ARG A 41 24.96 1.11 -11.06
CA ARG A 41 26.29 1.50 -11.51
C ARG A 41 26.23 2.84 -12.23
N PHE A 42 27.12 3.73 -11.89
CA PHE A 42 27.22 5.05 -12.49
C PHE A 42 28.68 5.35 -12.87
N GLY A 43 28.89 6.05 -13.99
CA GLY A 43 30.20 6.47 -14.43
C GLY A 43 31.09 5.35 -15.02
N GLY A 44 30.53 4.20 -15.35
CA GLY A 44 31.26 3.03 -15.89
C GLY A 44 30.66 2.48 -17.17
N THR A 45 31.23 1.39 -17.71
CA THR A 45 30.82 0.72 -18.94
C THR A 45 29.82 -0.44 -18.75
N GLY A 46 29.53 -0.83 -17.51
CA GLY A 46 28.58 -1.89 -17.20
C GLY A 46 27.12 -1.42 -17.27
N PRO A 47 26.13 -2.35 -17.20
CA PRO A 47 24.73 -1.99 -17.18
C PRO A 47 24.43 -1.11 -15.97
N PRO A 48 23.71 0.02 -16.14
CA PRO A 48 23.44 0.97 -15.07
C PRO A 48 22.59 0.35 -13.95
N PHE A 49 21.69 -0.56 -14.30
CA PHE A 49 20.88 -1.32 -13.35
C PHE A 49 20.85 -2.79 -13.71
N ALA A 50 21.12 -3.64 -12.74
CA ALA A 50 21.00 -5.08 -12.86
C ALA A 50 20.35 -5.67 -11.62
N ALA A 51 19.71 -6.82 -11.73
CA ALA A 51 19.20 -7.56 -10.59
C ALA A 51 19.55 -9.04 -10.75
N ALA A 52 20.19 -9.63 -9.72
CA ALA A 52 20.66 -11.02 -9.75
C ALA A 52 21.49 -11.39 -11.01
N GLY A 53 22.28 -10.45 -11.51
CA GLY A 53 23.13 -10.62 -12.70
C GLY A 53 22.42 -10.35 -14.04
N GLU A 54 21.11 -10.15 -14.08
CA GLU A 54 20.37 -9.77 -15.29
C GLU A 54 20.37 -8.24 -15.47
N ASP A 55 20.69 -7.77 -16.67
CA ASP A 55 20.59 -6.37 -17.04
C ASP A 55 19.12 -5.95 -17.17
N LEU A 56 18.68 -4.96 -16.39
CA LEU A 56 17.31 -4.45 -16.45
C LEU A 56 17.01 -3.68 -17.75
N ALA A 57 18.02 -3.20 -18.47
CA ALA A 57 17.83 -2.61 -19.81
C ALA A 57 17.28 -3.63 -20.84
N SER A 58 17.40 -4.92 -20.57
CA SER A 58 16.77 -5.98 -21.39
C SER A 58 15.25 -6.09 -21.17
N CYS A 59 14.71 -5.38 -20.17
CA CYS A 59 13.29 -5.32 -19.85
C CYS A 59 12.66 -4.03 -20.38
N SER A 60 11.38 -4.08 -20.68
CA SER A 60 10.61 -2.94 -21.19
C SER A 60 9.93 -2.14 -20.08
N ALA A 61 9.76 -2.72 -18.91
CA ALA A 61 9.18 -2.08 -17.72
C ALA A 61 9.51 -2.86 -16.44
N VAL A 62 9.22 -2.23 -15.29
CA VAL A 62 9.34 -2.81 -13.96
C VAL A 62 7.97 -2.84 -13.26
N LEU A 63 7.57 -3.99 -12.77
CA LEU A 63 6.49 -4.15 -11.78
C LEU A 63 7.12 -4.23 -10.38
N ALA A 64 6.95 -3.19 -9.59
CA ALA A 64 7.45 -3.13 -8.23
C ALA A 64 6.46 -3.85 -7.28
N ARG A 65 6.90 -4.97 -6.68
CA ARG A 65 6.14 -5.67 -5.65
C ARG A 65 6.70 -5.31 -4.28
N ILE A 66 6.26 -6.02 -3.23
CA ILE A 66 6.63 -5.73 -1.85
C ILE A 66 8.14 -5.58 -1.70
N ILE A 67 8.56 -4.39 -1.29
CA ILE A 67 9.94 -4.10 -0.94
C ILE A 67 10.24 -4.86 0.35
N PRO A 68 11.26 -5.75 0.37
CA PRO A 68 11.57 -6.54 1.55
C PRO A 68 12.00 -5.65 2.72
N ALA A 69 11.74 -6.13 3.94
CA ALA A 69 12.23 -5.47 5.15
C ALA A 69 13.76 -5.34 5.13
N GLY A 70 14.26 -4.29 5.77
CA GLY A 70 15.69 -3.99 5.84
C GLY A 70 15.96 -2.81 6.74
N SER A 71 17.23 -2.40 6.83
CA SER A 71 17.57 -1.12 7.44
C SER A 71 17.00 0.05 6.64
N LEU A 72 16.90 1.22 7.26
CA LEU A 72 16.47 2.44 6.56
C LEU A 72 17.30 2.68 5.29
N GLU A 73 18.63 2.51 5.37
CA GLU A 73 19.55 2.66 4.24
C GLU A 73 19.22 1.67 3.10
N GLN A 74 18.96 0.39 3.41
CA GLN A 74 18.58 -0.61 2.41
C GLN A 74 17.23 -0.29 1.73
N ILE A 75 16.27 0.22 2.49
CA ILE A 75 14.96 0.61 1.95
C ILE A 75 15.12 1.81 1.03
N ILE A 76 15.85 2.84 1.47
CA ILE A 76 16.15 4.04 0.66
C ILE A 76 16.83 3.63 -0.66
N VAL A 77 17.91 2.86 -0.62
CA VAL A 77 18.63 2.40 -1.83
C VAL A 77 17.71 1.67 -2.81
N ARG A 78 16.79 0.83 -2.33
CA ARG A 78 15.83 0.12 -3.20
C ARG A 78 14.84 1.06 -3.87
N VAL A 79 14.35 2.07 -3.13
CA VAL A 79 13.41 3.07 -3.65
C VAL A 79 14.12 4.02 -4.61
N ASP A 80 15.31 4.51 -4.25
CA ASP A 80 16.13 5.37 -5.11
C ASP A 80 16.51 4.68 -6.42
N ALA A 81 16.79 3.37 -6.38
CA ALA A 81 17.04 2.60 -7.60
C ALA A 81 15.79 2.58 -8.52
N LEU A 82 14.58 2.48 -7.96
CA LEU A 82 13.35 2.57 -8.75
C LEU A 82 13.17 3.97 -9.35
N HIS A 83 13.44 5.04 -8.59
CA HIS A 83 13.42 6.41 -9.09
C HIS A 83 14.40 6.59 -10.26
N ALA A 84 15.65 6.15 -10.07
CA ALA A 84 16.67 6.28 -11.09
C ALA A 84 16.38 5.44 -12.35
N ILE A 85 15.69 4.31 -12.23
CA ILE A 85 15.18 3.51 -13.37
C ILE A 85 14.08 4.29 -14.11
N GLU A 86 13.12 4.87 -13.37
CA GLU A 86 12.01 5.65 -13.94
C GLU A 86 12.52 6.92 -14.66
N GLU A 87 13.47 7.66 -14.06
CA GLU A 87 14.11 8.85 -14.64
C GLU A 87 14.85 8.55 -15.95
N ARG A 88 15.28 7.32 -16.18
CA ARG A 88 15.86 6.87 -17.46
C ARG A 88 14.80 6.47 -18.48
N GLY A 89 13.53 6.68 -18.19
CA GLY A 89 12.43 6.48 -19.11
C GLY A 89 11.85 5.05 -19.11
N MET A 90 12.29 4.16 -18.21
CA MET A 90 11.67 2.84 -18.06
C MET A 90 10.45 2.94 -17.16
N PRO A 91 9.25 2.57 -17.61
CA PRO A 91 8.05 2.57 -16.77
C PRO A 91 8.21 1.70 -15.53
N VAL A 92 7.88 2.26 -14.37
CA VAL A 92 7.81 1.54 -13.09
C VAL A 92 6.39 1.63 -12.54
N ILE A 93 5.76 0.50 -12.22
CA ILE A 93 4.41 0.42 -11.67
C ILE A 93 4.40 -0.39 -10.35
N ASN A 94 3.88 0.14 -9.24
CA ASN A 94 3.57 1.57 -9.06
C ASN A 94 4.83 2.40 -9.16
N SER A 95 4.67 3.70 -9.49
CA SER A 95 5.81 4.60 -9.46
C SER A 95 6.43 4.61 -8.06
N PRO A 96 7.76 4.79 -7.93
CA PRO A 96 8.43 4.84 -6.62
C PRO A 96 7.81 5.92 -5.73
N ARG A 97 7.42 7.06 -6.29
CA ARG A 97 6.73 8.13 -5.56
C ARG A 97 5.36 7.70 -5.00
N ALA A 98 4.60 6.90 -5.72
CA ALA A 98 3.33 6.36 -5.21
C ALA A 98 3.57 5.33 -4.10
N ILE A 99 4.64 4.54 -4.21
CA ILE A 99 5.06 3.60 -3.16
C ILE A 99 5.41 4.36 -1.89
N GLU A 100 6.27 5.39 -1.96
CA GLU A 100 6.64 6.23 -0.80
C GLU A 100 5.41 6.82 -0.11
N ARG A 101 4.51 7.41 -0.88
CA ARG A 101 3.27 8.02 -0.37
C ARG A 101 2.38 7.01 0.36
N THR A 102 2.30 5.77 -0.13
CA THR A 102 1.39 4.76 0.39
C THR A 102 1.97 3.92 1.53
N VAL A 103 3.29 3.89 1.73
CA VAL A 103 3.91 3.25 2.90
C VAL A 103 3.95 4.18 4.11
N ASP A 104 3.97 5.50 3.88
CA ASP A 104 3.96 6.54 4.91
C ASP A 104 2.51 6.94 5.25
N LYS A 105 2.04 6.53 6.42
CA LYS A 105 0.66 6.83 6.87
C LYS A 105 0.40 8.31 7.08
N LEU A 106 1.41 9.09 7.51
CA LEU A 106 1.26 10.55 7.63
C LEU A 106 1.03 11.16 6.25
N TRP A 107 1.89 10.84 5.28
CA TRP A 107 1.79 11.42 3.95
C TRP A 107 0.51 10.98 3.23
N THR A 108 0.16 9.68 3.31
CA THR A 108 -1.13 9.19 2.80
C THR A 108 -2.30 9.98 3.39
N THR A 109 -2.37 10.08 4.73
CA THR A 109 -3.49 10.77 5.41
C THR A 109 -3.57 12.24 5.00
N ALA A 110 -2.44 12.94 4.91
CA ALA A 110 -2.39 14.33 4.48
C ALA A 110 -2.89 14.51 3.03
N LEU A 111 -2.50 13.62 2.11
CA LEU A 111 -2.96 13.65 0.72
C LEU A 111 -4.46 13.38 0.59
N LEU A 112 -4.99 12.42 1.34
CA LEU A 112 -6.41 12.10 1.37
C LEU A 112 -7.25 13.28 1.92
N ALA A 113 -6.82 13.87 3.03
CA ALA A 113 -7.46 15.04 3.61
C ALA A 113 -7.42 16.24 2.66
N HIS A 114 -6.28 16.50 1.99
CA HIS A 114 -6.15 17.55 0.99
C HIS A 114 -7.06 17.32 -0.22
N ALA A 115 -7.31 16.07 -0.58
CA ALA A 115 -8.25 15.71 -1.65
C ALA A 115 -9.73 15.82 -1.22
N GLY A 116 -10.02 16.27 -0.01
CA GLY A 116 -11.39 16.45 0.51
C GLY A 116 -12.07 15.16 0.94
N LEU A 117 -11.33 14.06 1.06
CA LEU A 117 -11.89 12.78 1.50
C LEU A 117 -12.07 12.76 3.04
N PRO A 118 -13.16 12.17 3.55
CA PRO A 118 -13.29 11.91 4.97
C PRO A 118 -12.16 10.98 5.45
N VAL A 119 -11.30 11.49 6.33
CA VAL A 119 -10.29 10.70 7.05
C VAL A 119 -10.57 10.78 8.54
N PRO A 120 -10.34 9.73 9.34
CA PRO A 120 -10.48 9.86 10.79
C PRO A 120 -9.53 10.92 11.32
N GLU A 121 -9.98 11.73 12.28
CA GLU A 121 -9.14 12.75 12.89
C GLU A 121 -7.82 12.16 13.38
N THR A 122 -6.71 12.72 12.94
CA THR A 122 -5.38 12.15 13.12
C THR A 122 -4.41 13.23 13.60
N VAL A 123 -3.64 12.89 14.63
CA VAL A 123 -2.53 13.72 15.12
C VAL A 123 -1.25 12.91 15.05
N VAL A 124 -0.20 13.52 14.50
CA VAL A 124 1.13 12.92 14.41
C VAL A 124 2.14 13.86 15.06
N CYS A 125 2.91 13.35 16.02
CA CYS A 125 3.89 14.15 16.75
C CYS A 125 5.06 13.28 17.22
N GLU A 126 6.13 13.92 17.70
CA GLU A 126 7.31 13.23 18.23
C GLU A 126 7.46 13.39 19.74
N HIS A 127 6.76 14.35 20.34
CA HIS A 127 6.87 14.61 21.77
C HIS A 127 5.73 13.94 22.56
N PRO A 128 6.03 13.26 23.69
CA PRO A 128 5.03 12.54 24.47
C PRO A 128 3.94 13.45 25.07
N ASP A 129 4.27 14.70 25.42
CA ASP A 129 3.28 15.65 25.97
C ASP A 129 2.26 16.04 24.91
N GLU A 130 2.68 16.24 23.65
CA GLU A 130 1.79 16.49 22.52
C GLU A 130 0.91 15.27 22.23
N ALA A 131 1.47 14.06 22.33
CA ALA A 131 0.70 12.82 22.19
C ALA A 131 -0.37 12.69 23.29
N MET A 132 -0.04 13.03 24.56
CA MET A 132 -1.00 13.02 25.66
C MET A 132 -2.07 14.10 25.48
N ALA A 133 -1.71 15.31 25.01
CA ALA A 133 -2.68 16.36 24.71
C ALA A 133 -3.65 15.92 23.60
N ALA A 134 -3.13 15.33 22.51
CA ALA A 134 -3.93 14.77 21.44
C ALA A 134 -4.85 13.63 21.93
N PHE A 135 -4.36 12.74 22.78
CA PHE A 135 -5.19 11.69 23.37
C PHE A 135 -6.34 12.27 24.21
N ARG A 136 -6.07 13.29 25.04
CA ARG A 136 -7.12 13.94 25.85
C ARG A 136 -8.19 14.61 24.99
N MET A 137 -7.82 15.13 23.82
CA MET A 137 -8.75 15.71 22.84
C MET A 137 -9.56 14.61 22.12
N LEU A 138 -8.90 13.55 21.64
CA LEU A 138 -9.52 12.50 20.83
C LEU A 138 -10.26 11.44 21.67
N ARG A 139 -9.83 11.19 22.91
CA ARG A 139 -10.41 10.27 23.92
C ARG A 139 -10.22 8.78 23.65
N ASP A 140 -10.52 8.32 22.45
CA ASP A 140 -10.39 6.93 22.03
C ASP A 140 -9.64 6.91 20.71
N VAL A 141 -8.46 6.34 20.70
CA VAL A 141 -7.55 6.41 19.55
C VAL A 141 -7.00 5.04 19.17
N ILE A 142 -6.72 4.90 17.88
CA ILE A 142 -5.86 3.83 17.37
C ILE A 142 -4.45 4.42 17.21
N VAL A 143 -3.52 3.94 18.01
CA VAL A 143 -2.08 4.24 17.86
C VAL A 143 -1.51 3.28 16.82
N LYS A 144 -0.89 3.81 15.79
CA LYS A 144 -0.35 3.04 14.66
C LYS A 144 1.15 3.29 14.49
N PRO A 145 1.95 2.28 14.14
CA PRO A 145 3.29 2.55 13.65
C PRO A 145 3.20 3.33 12.33
N LEU A 146 4.08 4.31 12.12
CA LEU A 146 4.11 5.12 10.91
C LEU A 146 4.27 4.25 9.67
N PHE A 147 5.21 3.31 9.73
CA PHE A 147 5.45 2.28 8.72
C PHE A 147 4.97 0.93 9.23
N GLY A 148 4.35 0.13 8.38
CA GLY A 148 3.87 -1.20 8.72
C GLY A 148 2.57 -1.55 8.00
N SER A 149 2.24 -2.84 7.99
CA SER A 149 1.09 -3.40 7.28
C SER A 149 0.38 -4.47 8.11
N MET A 150 -0.74 -4.99 7.63
CA MET A 150 -1.51 -6.09 8.23
C MET A 150 -1.99 -5.82 9.66
N GLY A 151 -2.10 -4.56 10.07
CA GLY A 151 -2.52 -4.19 11.44
C GLY A 151 -1.55 -4.61 12.55
N LEU A 152 -0.29 -4.92 12.20
CA LEU A 152 0.75 -5.21 13.18
C LEU A 152 1.15 -3.93 13.92
N GLY A 153 1.34 -4.03 15.24
CA GLY A 153 1.72 -2.90 16.09
C GLY A 153 0.60 -1.88 16.37
N MET A 154 -0.60 -2.05 15.82
CA MET A 154 -1.74 -1.16 16.13
C MET A 154 -2.32 -1.47 17.50
N VAL A 155 -2.53 -0.43 18.31
CA VAL A 155 -3.10 -0.52 19.66
C VAL A 155 -4.27 0.46 19.78
N ARG A 156 -5.44 0.01 20.26
CA ARG A 156 -6.52 0.91 20.66
C ARG A 156 -6.28 1.36 22.09
N VAL A 157 -6.36 2.65 22.31
CA VAL A 157 -6.09 3.31 23.60
C VAL A 157 -7.28 4.18 23.95
N SER A 158 -7.94 3.86 25.07
CA SER A 158 -9.17 4.52 25.51
C SER A 158 -9.11 5.05 26.97
N THR A 159 -7.98 4.83 27.66
CA THR A 159 -7.78 5.36 29.03
C THR A 159 -6.42 6.07 29.12
N GLU A 160 -6.33 7.07 30.03
CA GLU A 160 -5.07 7.81 30.26
C GLU A 160 -3.94 6.89 30.74
N GLU A 161 -4.26 5.90 31.57
CA GLU A 161 -3.27 4.94 32.05
C GLU A 161 -2.67 4.13 30.89
N MET A 162 -3.52 3.65 29.98
CA MET A 162 -3.05 2.93 28.79
C MET A 162 -2.26 3.85 27.87
N ALA A 163 -2.72 5.10 27.68
CA ALA A 163 -2.01 6.10 26.86
C ALA A 163 -0.60 6.33 27.42
N PHE A 164 -0.48 6.57 28.72
CA PHE A 164 0.81 6.77 29.38
C PHE A 164 1.75 5.58 29.15
N ARG A 165 1.30 4.34 29.36
CA ARG A 165 2.12 3.13 29.17
C ARG A 165 2.57 2.95 27.72
N VAL A 166 1.64 3.10 26.77
CA VAL A 166 1.94 2.95 25.34
C VAL A 166 2.91 4.04 24.87
N PHE A 167 2.68 5.30 25.28
CA PHE A 167 3.52 6.43 24.86
C PHE A 167 4.93 6.35 25.47
N ARG A 168 5.07 5.91 26.72
CA ARG A 168 6.41 5.65 27.31
C ARG A 168 7.18 4.57 26.57
N THR A 169 6.48 3.54 26.07
CA THR A 169 7.12 2.50 25.24
C THR A 169 7.59 3.09 23.90
N LEU A 170 6.75 3.87 23.22
CA LEU A 170 7.11 4.52 21.95
C LEU A 170 8.26 5.52 22.14
N GLU A 171 8.28 6.28 23.24
CA GLU A 171 9.39 7.19 23.58
C GLU A 171 10.71 6.44 23.73
N THR A 172 10.71 5.30 24.45
CA THR A 172 11.90 4.47 24.63
C THR A 172 12.44 3.95 23.28
N LEU A 173 11.53 3.66 22.34
CA LEU A 173 11.85 3.20 20.98
C LEU A 173 12.18 4.37 20.03
N ARG A 174 12.11 5.63 20.48
CA ARG A 174 12.23 6.84 19.65
C ARG A 174 11.31 6.81 18.43
N SER A 175 10.08 6.32 18.64
CA SER A 175 9.08 6.19 17.59
C SER A 175 8.20 7.44 17.53
N VAL A 176 7.67 7.73 16.34
CA VAL A 176 6.66 8.77 16.11
C VAL A 176 5.33 8.32 16.71
N TYR A 177 4.58 9.23 17.29
CA TYR A 177 3.21 9.01 17.75
C TYR A 177 2.24 9.33 16.62
N TYR A 178 1.66 8.30 16.03
CA TYR A 178 0.55 8.44 15.09
C TYR A 178 -0.73 8.01 15.79
N LEU A 179 -1.55 8.99 16.18
CA LEU A 179 -2.82 8.80 16.87
C LEU A 179 -3.96 9.11 15.91
N GLN A 180 -4.85 8.17 15.72
CA GLN A 180 -6.04 8.35 14.90
C GLN A 180 -7.28 8.05 15.73
N ARG A 181 -8.32 8.92 15.67
CA ARG A 181 -9.59 8.70 16.36
C ARG A 181 -10.14 7.32 16.00
N ALA A 182 -10.52 6.55 17.01
CA ALA A 182 -11.24 5.31 16.82
C ALA A 182 -12.65 5.61 16.31
N ILE A 183 -13.00 5.04 15.16
CA ILE A 183 -14.32 5.20 14.54
C ILE A 183 -15.23 4.09 15.05
N ASP A 184 -16.46 4.46 15.43
CA ASP A 184 -17.49 3.49 15.76
C ASP A 184 -18.07 2.88 14.47
N HIS A 185 -17.90 1.56 14.30
CA HIS A 185 -18.28 0.82 13.11
C HIS A 185 -18.75 -0.60 13.46
N ASP A 186 -19.42 -1.28 12.54
CA ASP A 186 -20.02 -2.59 12.78
C ASP A 186 -19.06 -3.79 12.65
N GLY A 187 -17.75 -3.57 12.83
CA GLY A 187 -16.75 -4.64 12.75
C GLY A 187 -16.46 -5.10 11.32
N CYS A 188 -16.78 -4.27 10.34
CA CYS A 188 -16.46 -4.50 8.93
C CYS A 188 -15.84 -3.27 8.28
N ASP A 189 -15.05 -3.50 7.26
CA ASP A 189 -14.55 -2.50 6.32
C ASP A 189 -14.68 -3.00 4.87
N VAL A 190 -14.50 -2.11 3.92
CA VAL A 190 -14.57 -2.43 2.49
C VAL A 190 -13.24 -2.15 1.85
N ARG A 191 -12.59 -3.18 1.30
CA ARG A 191 -11.41 -3.03 0.44
C ARG A 191 -11.82 -2.95 -1.01
N VAL A 192 -11.53 -1.81 -1.63
CA VAL A 192 -11.76 -1.54 -3.06
C VAL A 192 -10.44 -1.66 -3.80
N PHE A 193 -10.41 -2.43 -4.87
CA PHE A 193 -9.23 -2.56 -5.72
C PHE A 193 -9.38 -1.70 -6.96
N VAL A 194 -8.44 -0.76 -7.12
CA VAL A 194 -8.42 0.21 -8.24
C VAL A 194 -7.22 -0.09 -9.13
N VAL A 195 -7.40 -0.07 -10.44
CA VAL A 195 -6.32 -0.17 -11.44
C VAL A 195 -6.60 0.82 -12.56
N GLY A 196 -5.65 1.68 -12.90
CA GLY A 196 -5.73 2.61 -14.01
C GLY A 196 -6.98 3.51 -13.96
N GLY A 197 -7.36 3.97 -12.77
CA GLY A 197 -8.55 4.80 -12.57
C GLY A 197 -9.89 4.06 -12.69
N ARG A 198 -9.91 2.73 -12.60
CA ARG A 198 -11.13 1.90 -12.64
C ARG A 198 -11.18 0.99 -11.42
N VAL A 199 -12.36 0.80 -10.84
CA VAL A 199 -12.59 -0.22 -9.81
C VAL A 199 -12.66 -1.59 -10.48
N ILE A 200 -11.80 -2.51 -10.06
CA ILE A 200 -11.74 -3.89 -10.57
C ILE A 200 -12.63 -4.81 -9.74
N GLY A 201 -12.80 -4.51 -8.47
CA GLY A 201 -13.67 -5.25 -7.57
C GLY A 201 -13.56 -4.73 -6.15
N ALA A 202 -14.46 -5.20 -5.30
CA ALA A 202 -14.47 -4.86 -3.89
C ALA A 202 -14.88 -6.05 -3.02
N ILE A 203 -14.33 -6.11 -1.82
CA ILE A 203 -14.70 -7.06 -0.78
C ILE A 203 -14.99 -6.34 0.52
N GLU A 204 -16.06 -6.76 1.18
CA GLU A 204 -16.26 -6.48 2.59
C GLU A 204 -15.42 -7.47 3.41
N ARG A 205 -14.68 -6.95 4.39
CA ARG A 205 -13.90 -7.74 5.34
C ARG A 205 -14.52 -7.58 6.71
N SER A 206 -14.79 -8.67 7.36
CA SER A 206 -15.35 -8.69 8.73
C SER A 206 -14.53 -9.59 9.64
N ALA A 207 -14.32 -9.13 10.87
CA ALA A 207 -13.67 -9.91 11.91
C ALA A 207 -14.26 -9.57 13.29
N PRO A 208 -14.14 -10.46 14.27
CA PRO A 208 -14.49 -10.12 15.66
C PRO A 208 -13.62 -8.97 16.17
N GLY A 209 -14.25 -7.88 16.65
CA GLY A 209 -13.57 -6.71 17.19
C GLY A 209 -13.36 -5.59 16.17
N TRP A 210 -12.46 -4.66 16.49
CA TRP A 210 -12.22 -3.44 15.71
C TRP A 210 -11.20 -3.60 14.56
N LYS A 211 -10.48 -4.74 14.50
CA LYS A 211 -9.51 -5.04 13.43
C LYS A 211 -10.13 -5.98 12.41
N THR A 212 -10.30 -5.54 11.19
CA THR A 212 -11.00 -6.25 10.11
C THR A 212 -10.06 -6.99 9.14
N ASN A 213 -8.75 -6.97 9.40
CA ASN A 213 -7.73 -7.54 8.51
C ASN A 213 -7.90 -9.05 8.29
N LEU A 214 -7.94 -9.51 7.03
CA LEU A 214 -8.04 -10.93 6.65
C LEU A 214 -6.90 -11.80 7.20
N ALA A 215 -5.68 -11.26 7.30
CA ALA A 215 -4.53 -11.97 7.86
C ALA A 215 -4.73 -12.44 9.31
N ARG A 216 -5.80 -12.00 9.99
CA ARG A 216 -6.15 -12.37 11.37
C ARG A 216 -7.43 -13.20 11.47
N GLY A 217 -7.80 -13.91 10.40
CA GLY A 217 -8.98 -14.77 10.37
C GLY A 217 -10.27 -14.04 9.98
N GLY A 218 -10.20 -12.84 9.42
CA GLY A 218 -11.35 -12.14 8.85
C GLY A 218 -11.96 -12.91 7.68
N ARG A 219 -13.25 -12.70 7.45
CA ARG A 219 -13.98 -13.23 6.29
C ARG A 219 -14.04 -12.17 5.20
N ALA A 220 -13.89 -12.59 3.94
CA ALA A 220 -14.07 -11.75 2.77
C ALA A 220 -15.37 -12.14 2.04
N ARG A 221 -16.14 -11.14 1.64
CA ARG A 221 -17.35 -11.31 0.81
C ARG A 221 -17.34 -10.28 -0.30
N ALA A 222 -17.61 -10.71 -1.53
CA ALA A 222 -17.83 -9.78 -2.63
C ALA A 222 -18.93 -8.77 -2.31
N VAL A 223 -18.76 -7.51 -2.67
CA VAL A 223 -19.74 -6.46 -2.43
C VAL A 223 -19.88 -5.55 -3.65
N THR A 224 -21.13 -5.15 -3.93
CA THR A 224 -21.43 -4.10 -4.90
C THR A 224 -21.34 -2.75 -4.19
N LEU A 225 -20.56 -1.83 -4.76
CA LEU A 225 -20.32 -0.53 -4.15
C LEU A 225 -21.40 0.50 -4.53
N PRO A 226 -21.87 1.31 -3.59
CA PRO A 226 -22.53 2.58 -3.90
C PRO A 226 -21.62 3.51 -4.71
N ALA A 227 -22.20 4.35 -5.55
CA ALA A 227 -21.45 5.28 -6.40
C ALA A 227 -20.47 6.17 -5.60
N ALA A 228 -20.89 6.66 -4.43
CA ALA A 228 -20.06 7.47 -3.55
C ALA A 228 -18.81 6.72 -3.05
N HIS A 229 -18.90 5.42 -2.77
CA HIS A 229 -17.73 4.61 -2.36
C HIS A 229 -16.77 4.39 -3.53
N VAL A 230 -17.30 4.21 -4.75
CA VAL A 230 -16.49 4.13 -5.98
C VAL A 230 -15.72 5.44 -6.17
N GLU A 231 -16.40 6.58 -6.08
CA GLU A 231 -15.79 7.91 -6.23
C GLU A 231 -14.70 8.15 -5.17
N SER A 232 -14.98 7.83 -3.90
CA SER A 232 -14.00 7.94 -2.81
C SER A 232 -12.76 7.10 -3.07
N ALA A 233 -12.92 5.85 -3.53
CA ALA A 233 -11.80 4.97 -3.83
C ALA A 233 -10.97 5.45 -5.02
N LEU A 234 -11.59 5.93 -6.08
CA LEU A 234 -10.91 6.49 -7.25
C LEU A 234 -10.15 7.77 -6.90
N THR A 235 -10.78 8.67 -6.13
CA THR A 235 -10.17 9.90 -5.64
C THR A 235 -8.97 9.59 -4.74
N ALA A 236 -9.09 8.62 -3.84
CA ALA A 236 -8.00 8.20 -2.95
C ALA A 236 -6.80 7.65 -3.72
N ALA A 237 -7.02 6.73 -4.68
CA ALA A 237 -5.96 6.19 -5.52
C ALA A 237 -5.26 7.29 -6.35
N LYS A 238 -6.03 8.23 -6.88
CA LYS A 238 -5.52 9.40 -7.62
C LYS A 238 -4.70 10.34 -6.73
N ALA A 239 -5.15 10.61 -5.50
CA ALA A 239 -4.47 11.51 -4.56
C ALA A 239 -3.05 11.04 -4.23
N VAL A 240 -2.83 9.73 -4.09
CA VAL A 240 -1.50 9.17 -3.87
C VAL A 240 -0.72 8.95 -5.18
N GLY A 241 -1.36 9.06 -6.34
CA GLY A 241 -0.74 8.85 -7.65
C GLY A 241 -0.48 7.38 -7.98
N ALA A 242 -1.29 6.46 -7.43
CA ALA A 242 -1.09 5.04 -7.64
C ALA A 242 -1.72 4.57 -8.97
N ASP A 243 -0.96 3.77 -9.73
CA ASP A 243 -1.45 3.07 -10.93
C ASP A 243 -2.42 1.96 -10.55
N TYR A 244 -2.17 1.28 -9.44
CA TYR A 244 -3.10 0.34 -8.81
C TYR A 244 -2.99 0.44 -7.29
N ALA A 245 -4.11 0.27 -6.60
CA ALA A 245 -4.17 0.37 -5.15
C ALA A 245 -5.30 -0.47 -4.56
N GLY A 246 -5.10 -0.87 -3.31
CA GLY A 246 -6.17 -1.31 -2.42
C GLY A 246 -6.57 -0.16 -1.50
N VAL A 247 -7.78 0.34 -1.64
CA VAL A 247 -8.31 1.42 -0.82
C VAL A 247 -9.22 0.83 0.25
N ASP A 248 -8.95 1.16 1.51
CA ASP A 248 -9.74 0.69 2.65
C ASP A 248 -10.73 1.77 3.08
N LEU A 249 -12.01 1.49 2.90
CA LEU A 249 -13.15 2.31 3.31
C LEU A 249 -13.75 1.75 4.59
N LEU A 250 -13.96 2.62 5.58
CA LEU A 250 -14.57 2.26 6.85
C LEU A 250 -15.93 2.96 6.98
N PRO A 251 -17.05 2.27 6.74
CA PRO A 251 -18.37 2.79 7.02
C PRO A 251 -18.59 2.94 8.53
N ALA A 252 -18.82 4.16 8.99
CA ALA A 252 -19.12 4.46 10.37
C ALA A 252 -20.64 4.40 10.65
N ARG A 253 -21.00 4.21 11.90
CA ARG A 253 -22.42 4.17 12.31
C ARG A 253 -23.16 5.49 12.14
N ASP A 254 -22.43 6.61 12.08
CA ASP A 254 -23.00 7.94 11.79
C ASP A 254 -23.31 8.17 10.31
N GLY A 255 -23.04 7.17 9.45
CA GLY A 255 -23.23 7.23 8.02
C GLY A 255 -22.03 7.77 7.23
N THR A 256 -21.00 8.27 7.91
CA THR A 256 -19.77 8.71 7.24
C THR A 256 -18.96 7.51 6.76
N VAL A 257 -18.38 7.62 5.56
CA VAL A 257 -17.46 6.61 5.04
C VAL A 257 -16.05 7.18 5.03
N TYR A 258 -15.23 6.71 5.95
CA TYR A 258 -13.84 7.16 6.06
C TYR A 258 -12.92 6.37 5.14
N VAL A 259 -11.96 7.07 4.52
CA VAL A 259 -10.80 6.41 3.87
C VAL A 259 -9.72 6.27 4.94
N VAL A 260 -9.40 5.03 5.33
CA VAL A 260 -8.49 4.76 6.44
C VAL A 260 -7.09 4.33 6.00
N GLU A 261 -6.95 3.84 4.77
CA GLU A 261 -5.67 3.42 4.20
C GLU A 261 -5.74 3.35 2.66
N VAL A 262 -4.63 3.69 2.00
CA VAL A 262 -4.39 3.36 0.59
C VAL A 262 -3.11 2.55 0.51
N ASN A 263 -3.21 1.32 0.01
CA ASN A 263 -2.10 0.42 -0.11
C ASN A 263 -1.63 0.36 -1.58
N GLY A 264 -0.42 0.86 -1.86
CA GLY A 264 0.15 0.91 -3.21
C GLY A 264 0.70 -0.42 -3.71
N ILE A 265 0.93 -1.40 -2.83
CA ILE A 265 1.35 -2.76 -3.22
C ILE A 265 0.41 -3.78 -2.58
N PRO A 266 -0.89 -3.71 -2.88
CA PRO A 266 -1.88 -4.55 -2.22
C PRO A 266 -1.73 -6.02 -2.58
N GLY A 267 -2.10 -6.90 -1.64
CA GLY A 267 -2.45 -8.27 -1.96
C GLY A 267 -3.89 -8.34 -2.44
N TRP A 268 -4.17 -9.19 -3.43
CA TRP A 268 -5.52 -9.33 -4.03
C TRP A 268 -6.07 -10.76 -4.02
N ARG A 269 -5.38 -11.70 -3.36
CA ARG A 269 -5.82 -13.11 -3.34
C ARG A 269 -7.25 -13.26 -2.83
N GLY A 270 -7.57 -12.63 -1.69
CA GLY A 270 -8.91 -12.69 -1.13
C GLY A 270 -9.97 -12.03 -2.01
N LEU A 271 -9.62 -10.97 -2.78
CA LEU A 271 -10.53 -10.38 -3.76
C LEU A 271 -10.79 -11.35 -4.93
N GLN A 272 -9.73 -11.93 -5.51
CA GLN A 272 -9.86 -12.85 -6.63
C GLN A 272 -10.64 -14.11 -6.27
N GLU A 273 -10.43 -14.66 -5.07
CA GLU A 273 -11.17 -15.80 -4.55
C GLU A 273 -12.67 -15.48 -4.34
N ALA A 274 -12.99 -14.25 -3.89
CA ALA A 274 -14.37 -13.86 -3.62
C ALA A 274 -15.14 -13.39 -4.85
N THR A 275 -14.46 -12.82 -5.87
CA THR A 275 -15.11 -12.14 -7.00
C THR A 275 -14.84 -12.77 -8.36
N SER A 276 -13.88 -13.69 -8.45
CA SER A 276 -13.36 -14.25 -9.72
C SER A 276 -12.77 -13.18 -10.68
N SER A 277 -12.45 -11.98 -10.18
CA SER A 277 -11.86 -10.90 -10.97
C SER A 277 -10.42 -11.21 -11.34
N ASP A 278 -10.03 -11.03 -12.62
CA ASP A 278 -8.63 -11.17 -13.08
C ASP A 278 -7.85 -9.89 -12.76
N VAL A 279 -7.45 -9.74 -11.49
CA VAL A 279 -6.72 -8.57 -11.01
C VAL A 279 -5.34 -8.46 -11.64
N ALA A 280 -4.62 -9.57 -11.76
CA ALA A 280 -3.31 -9.60 -12.39
C ALA A 280 -3.40 -9.20 -13.86
N GLY A 281 -4.42 -9.69 -14.58
CA GLY A 281 -4.71 -9.29 -15.95
C GLY A 281 -4.96 -7.79 -16.09
N ALA A 282 -5.74 -7.20 -15.17
CA ALA A 282 -6.01 -5.76 -15.19
C ALA A 282 -4.73 -4.92 -14.95
N ILE A 283 -3.87 -5.32 -14.01
CA ILE A 283 -2.58 -4.65 -13.75
C ILE A 283 -1.68 -4.73 -14.99
N VAL A 284 -1.56 -5.91 -15.60
CA VAL A 284 -0.72 -6.11 -16.80
C VAL A 284 -1.26 -5.31 -17.98
N GLU A 285 -2.57 -5.29 -18.19
CA GLU A 285 -3.21 -4.50 -19.27
C GLU A 285 -2.92 -3.01 -19.09
N HIS A 286 -3.05 -2.49 -17.87
CA HIS A 286 -2.73 -1.11 -17.56
C HIS A 286 -1.25 -0.79 -17.82
N LEU A 287 -0.33 -1.67 -17.38
CA LEU A 287 1.11 -1.52 -17.66
C LEU A 287 1.38 -1.43 -19.17
N LEU A 288 0.84 -2.38 -19.94
CA LEU A 288 1.05 -2.43 -21.41
C LEU A 288 0.49 -1.18 -22.09
N GLY A 289 -0.66 -0.66 -21.62
CA GLY A 289 -1.24 0.58 -22.10
C GLY A 289 -0.36 1.82 -21.84
N ARG A 290 0.41 1.84 -20.74
CA ARG A 290 1.37 2.92 -20.45
C ARG A 290 2.63 2.87 -21.32
N MET A 291 2.96 1.73 -21.87
CA MET A 291 4.15 1.53 -22.70
C MET A 291 3.90 1.81 -24.18
N THR A 292 2.64 1.86 -24.61
CA THR A 292 2.28 2.19 -25.99
C THR A 292 2.40 3.72 -26.18
N PRO A 293 3.20 4.23 -27.13
CA PRO A 293 3.20 5.66 -27.45
C PRO A 293 1.78 6.11 -27.82
N ARG A 294 1.33 7.22 -27.23
CA ARG A 294 0.08 7.87 -27.61
C ARG A 294 0.22 8.58 -28.94
#